data_64761c7828ef6ad036ea763287014b06
#
_entry.id   64761c7828ef6ad036ea763287014b06
#
_cell.length_a   1.000
_cell.length_b   1.000
_cell.length_c   1.000
_cell.angle_alpha   90.00
_cell.angle_beta   90.00
_cell.angle_gamma   90.00
#
_symmetry.space_group_name_H-M   'P 1'
#
loop_
_entity.id
_entity.type
_entity.pdbx_description
1 polymer ?
#
loop_
_entity_poly.entity_id
_entity_poly.type
_entity_poly.pdbx_seq_one_letter_code
_entity_poly.pdbx_strand_id
1 'polypeptide(L)'
;MCIRDRCVIFCSPKTASNVGAMARACAAFECCDFRVATPLCDVECRACVNAAKGAQWLVPSAADAHASLEDALRGTVGTVVGFHPWRLDDAEAEASRARFDDLAALTAAYPGGGEDGGKLALVFGNEADGLSERELALCDALCSIPMGRLIESLSVTHAAVIALSRFFEAREASAEARRRF
;
A
#
# COMPACT_ATOMS: atom_id res chain seq x y z
N MET A 1 -15.26 12.22 2.55
CA MET A 1 -14.27 12.79 3.52
C MET A 1 -12.99 11.96 3.38
N CYS A 2 -11.87 12.55 2.94
CA CYS A 2 -10.63 11.79 2.71
C CYS A 2 -10.06 11.24 4.01
N ILE A 3 -9.61 9.98 3.97
CA ILE A 3 -8.84 9.36 5.05
C ILE A 3 -7.43 9.97 5.00
N ARG A 4 -7.02 10.62 6.09
CA ARG A 4 -5.71 11.28 6.19
C ARG A 4 -4.71 10.50 7.04
N ASP A 5 -5.13 9.37 7.61
CA ASP A 5 -4.33 8.53 8.50
C ASP A 5 -3.52 7.46 7.77
N ARG A 6 -3.65 7.35 6.44
CA ARG A 6 -2.96 6.36 5.62
C ARG A 6 -2.39 6.98 4.36
N CYS A 7 -1.30 6.38 3.88
CA CYS A 7 -0.82 6.58 2.52
C CYS A 7 -0.52 5.23 1.87
N VAL A 8 -0.68 5.17 0.56
CA VAL A 8 -0.29 4.01 -0.26
C VAL A 8 0.92 4.41 -1.07
N ILE A 9 1.96 3.59 -1.04
CA ILE A 9 3.19 3.82 -1.80
C ILE A 9 3.41 2.65 -2.75
N PHE A 10 3.58 2.94 -4.03
CA PHE A 10 3.88 1.97 -5.07
C PHE A 10 5.33 2.14 -5.52
N CYS A 11 6.16 1.15 -5.22
CA CYS A 11 7.59 1.17 -5.51
C CYS A 11 7.89 0.57 -6.88
N SER A 12 8.69 1.27 -7.67
CA SER A 12 9.25 0.84 -8.94
C SER A 12 8.23 0.23 -9.92
N PRO A 13 7.04 0.87 -10.13
CA PRO A 13 6.04 0.34 -11.04
C PRO A 13 6.58 0.21 -12.46
N LYS A 14 6.39 -0.98 -13.07
CA LYS A 14 6.79 -1.30 -14.44
C LYS A 14 5.66 -1.05 -15.44
N THR A 15 4.41 -1.06 -14.99
CA THR A 15 3.22 -1.00 -15.82
C THR A 15 2.36 0.21 -15.47
N ALA A 16 2.28 1.17 -16.38
CA ALA A 16 1.55 2.43 -16.17
C ALA A 16 0.06 2.23 -15.84
N SER A 17 -0.61 1.24 -16.44
CA SER A 17 -2.01 0.94 -16.12
C SER A 17 -2.19 0.46 -14.67
N ASN A 18 -1.19 -0.16 -14.06
CA ASN A 18 -1.25 -0.55 -12.65
C ASN A 18 -1.16 0.67 -11.72
N VAL A 19 -0.39 1.70 -12.09
CA VAL A 19 -0.37 2.99 -11.35
C VAL A 19 -1.76 3.62 -11.37
N GLY A 20 -2.38 3.71 -12.54
CA GLY A 20 -3.75 4.23 -12.66
C GLY A 20 -4.79 3.40 -11.91
N ALA A 21 -4.71 2.07 -11.99
CA ALA A 21 -5.61 1.18 -11.28
C ALA A 21 -5.45 1.29 -9.76
N MET A 22 -4.22 1.47 -9.27
CA MET A 22 -3.95 1.68 -7.84
C MET A 22 -4.49 3.03 -7.36
N ALA A 23 -4.30 4.11 -8.12
CA ALA A 23 -4.91 5.41 -7.83
C ALA A 23 -6.44 5.29 -7.74
N ARG A 24 -7.07 4.53 -8.64
CA ARG A 24 -8.51 4.27 -8.61
C ARG A 24 -8.92 3.47 -7.37
N ALA A 25 -8.15 2.46 -6.97
CA ALA A 25 -8.41 1.71 -5.75
C ALA A 25 -8.30 2.62 -4.51
N CYS A 26 -7.29 3.47 -4.44
CA CYS A 26 -7.14 4.45 -3.36
C CYS A 26 -8.36 5.38 -3.27
N ALA A 27 -8.80 5.93 -4.40
CA ALA A 27 -10.01 6.78 -4.43
C ALA A 27 -11.27 6.03 -4.00
N ALA A 28 -11.46 4.77 -4.43
CA ALA A 28 -12.61 3.94 -4.09
C ALA A 28 -12.74 3.68 -2.58
N PHE A 29 -11.63 3.61 -1.86
CA PHE A 29 -11.57 3.40 -0.42
C PHE A 29 -11.16 4.65 0.37
N GLU A 30 -11.37 5.82 -0.20
CA GLU A 30 -11.15 7.15 0.42
C GLU A 30 -9.70 7.42 0.90
N CYS A 31 -8.72 6.68 0.42
CA CYS A 31 -7.30 6.96 0.66
C CYS A 31 -6.81 8.01 -0.34
N CYS A 32 -6.60 9.25 0.12
CA CYS A 32 -6.26 10.37 -0.75
C CYS A 32 -4.76 10.69 -0.78
N ASP A 33 -3.92 9.87 -0.17
CA ASP A 33 -2.46 9.99 -0.22
C ASP A 33 -1.89 8.76 -0.95
N PHE A 34 -1.72 8.92 -2.26
CA PHE A 34 -1.11 7.91 -3.11
C PHE A 34 0.22 8.45 -3.66
N ARG A 35 1.28 7.71 -3.46
CA ARG A 35 2.65 8.07 -3.83
C ARG A 35 3.26 7.00 -4.72
N VAL A 36 4.10 7.43 -5.66
CA VAL A 36 4.87 6.54 -6.52
C VAL A 36 6.35 6.82 -6.30
N ALA A 37 7.11 5.77 -6.01
CA ALA A 37 8.56 5.85 -5.84
C ALA A 37 9.27 5.16 -7.00
N THR A 38 10.29 5.79 -7.56
CA THR A 38 11.14 5.24 -8.63
C THR A 38 10.37 4.62 -9.81
N PRO A 39 9.38 5.30 -10.44
CA PRO A 39 8.61 4.70 -11.53
C PRO A 39 9.51 4.29 -12.68
N LEU A 40 9.31 3.07 -13.19
CA LEU A 40 9.98 2.50 -14.37
C LEU A 40 9.10 2.58 -15.62
N CYS A 41 7.95 3.24 -15.52
CA CYS A 41 7.01 3.48 -16.60
C CYS A 41 6.60 4.95 -16.64
N ASP A 42 6.03 5.38 -17.77
CA ASP A 42 5.45 6.72 -17.92
C ASP A 42 4.09 6.78 -17.20
N VAL A 43 4.05 7.46 -16.05
CA VAL A 43 2.84 7.61 -15.22
C VAL A 43 1.81 8.58 -15.83
N GLU A 44 2.20 9.40 -16.79
CA GLU A 44 1.33 10.38 -17.46
C GLU A 44 0.74 9.84 -18.78
N CYS A 45 1.13 8.64 -19.21
CA CYS A 45 0.67 8.07 -20.45
C CYS A 45 -0.83 7.72 -20.42
N ARG A 46 -1.41 7.61 -21.62
CA ARG A 46 -2.84 7.31 -21.82
C ARG A 46 -3.30 6.03 -21.10
N ALA A 47 -2.43 5.02 -20.98
CA ALA A 47 -2.77 3.77 -20.31
C ALA A 47 -3.02 3.99 -18.82
N CYS A 48 -2.17 4.79 -18.16
CA CYS A 48 -2.33 5.18 -16.76
C CYS A 48 -3.62 5.97 -16.55
N VAL A 49 -3.82 7.03 -17.33
CA VAL A 49 -4.99 7.92 -17.24
C VAL A 49 -6.30 7.15 -17.43
N ASN A 50 -6.34 6.24 -18.42
CA ASN A 50 -7.52 5.40 -18.66
C ASN A 50 -7.80 4.43 -17.52
N ALA A 51 -6.78 3.82 -16.93
CA ALA A 51 -6.93 2.90 -15.80
C ALA A 51 -7.38 3.64 -14.52
N ALA A 52 -6.94 4.87 -14.32
CA ALA A 52 -7.32 5.70 -13.18
C ALA A 52 -8.79 6.12 -13.18
N LYS A 53 -9.44 6.23 -14.32
CA LYS A 53 -10.88 6.43 -14.59
C LYS A 53 -11.70 7.07 -13.45
N GLY A 54 -11.66 8.40 -13.33
CA GLY A 54 -12.32 9.16 -12.26
C GLY A 54 -11.41 9.48 -11.06
N ALA A 55 -10.24 8.85 -10.98
CA ALA A 55 -9.23 9.07 -9.94
C ALA A 55 -7.92 9.66 -10.49
N GLN A 56 -7.94 10.29 -11.66
CA GLN A 56 -6.76 10.87 -12.32
C GLN A 56 -6.07 11.92 -11.43
N TRP A 57 -6.83 12.61 -10.59
CA TRP A 57 -6.34 13.60 -9.65
C TRP A 57 -5.43 13.02 -8.55
N LEU A 58 -5.44 11.69 -8.35
CA LEU A 58 -4.54 10.98 -7.42
C LEU A 58 -3.27 10.46 -8.08
N VAL A 59 -3.23 10.39 -9.41
CA VAL A 59 -2.03 9.95 -10.12
C VAL A 59 -0.98 11.06 -10.01
N PRO A 60 0.20 10.80 -9.42
CA PRO A 60 1.25 11.80 -9.36
C PRO A 60 1.75 12.12 -10.78
N SER A 61 2.13 13.36 -11.03
CA SER A 61 2.88 13.70 -12.24
C SER A 61 4.29 13.10 -12.15
N ALA A 62 5.00 13.06 -13.28
CA ALA A 62 6.39 12.61 -13.29
C ALA A 62 7.29 13.46 -12.38
N ALA A 63 6.98 14.76 -12.23
CA ALA A 63 7.71 15.67 -11.36
C ALA A 63 7.41 15.43 -9.84
N ASP A 64 6.24 14.88 -9.52
CA ASP A 64 5.84 14.58 -8.15
C ASP A 64 6.21 13.15 -7.72
N ALA A 65 6.72 12.33 -8.63
CA ALA A 65 7.21 11.01 -8.30
C ALA A 65 8.48 11.09 -7.43
N HIS A 66 8.54 10.25 -6.42
CA HIS A 66 9.66 10.23 -5.47
C HIS A 66 10.86 9.49 -6.04
N ALA A 67 12.08 9.97 -5.71
CA ALA A 67 13.32 9.36 -6.17
C ALA A 67 13.65 8.02 -5.48
N SER A 68 13.02 7.73 -4.33
CA SER A 68 13.16 6.48 -3.59
C SER A 68 12.01 6.28 -2.60
N LEU A 69 11.92 5.09 -2.00
CA LEU A 69 10.97 4.84 -0.91
C LEU A 69 11.28 5.72 0.31
N GLU A 70 12.56 5.91 0.67
CA GLU A 70 12.96 6.80 1.76
C GLU A 70 12.47 8.22 1.54
N ASP A 71 12.52 8.70 0.29
CA ASP A 71 12.01 10.01 -0.07
C ASP A 71 10.49 10.09 0.04
N ALA A 72 9.79 9.05 -0.42
CA ALA A 72 8.34 8.94 -0.31
C ALA A 72 7.84 8.85 1.15
N LEU A 73 8.67 8.40 2.08
CA LEU A 73 8.35 8.27 3.51
C LEU A 73 8.59 9.56 4.31
N ARG A 74 9.33 10.54 3.78
CA ARG A 74 9.73 11.73 4.55
C ARG A 74 8.55 12.52 5.09
N GLY A 75 8.65 12.85 6.37
CA GLY A 75 7.87 13.90 7.05
C GLY A 75 6.41 13.57 7.35
N THR A 76 5.92 12.35 7.07
CA THR A 76 4.50 12.08 7.20
C THR A 76 4.12 10.69 7.72
N VAL A 77 5.08 9.78 7.89
CA VAL A 77 4.78 8.39 8.20
C VAL A 77 5.11 8.04 9.63
N GLY A 78 4.16 7.44 10.36
CA GLY A 78 4.37 6.90 11.70
C GLY A 78 4.74 5.44 11.72
N THR A 79 4.18 4.64 10.80
CA THR A 79 4.46 3.20 10.68
C THR A 79 4.44 2.78 9.23
N VAL A 80 5.41 1.97 8.82
CA VAL A 80 5.59 1.48 7.46
C VAL A 80 5.31 -0.02 7.40
N VAL A 81 4.32 -0.43 6.61
CA VAL A 81 3.97 -1.84 6.40
C VAL A 81 4.22 -2.23 4.95
N GLY A 82 5.16 -3.14 4.73
CA GLY A 82 5.43 -3.74 3.43
C GLY A 82 4.51 -4.92 3.15
N PHE A 83 3.92 -4.96 1.95
CA PHE A 83 3.16 -6.13 1.48
C PHE A 83 4.08 -7.06 0.71
N HIS A 84 4.22 -8.29 1.22
CA HIS A 84 5.13 -9.28 0.66
C HIS A 84 4.50 -10.68 0.71
N PRO A 85 4.56 -11.48 -0.39
CA PRO A 85 4.15 -12.87 -0.35
C PRO A 85 5.20 -13.68 0.43
N TRP A 86 4.78 -14.41 1.47
CA TRP A 86 5.69 -15.26 2.23
C TRP A 86 6.17 -16.43 1.36
N ARG A 87 7.49 -16.59 1.28
CA ARG A 87 8.13 -17.83 0.86
C ARG A 87 8.78 -18.49 2.07
N LEU A 88 8.78 -19.82 2.10
CA LEU A 88 9.31 -20.59 3.23
C LEU A 88 10.80 -20.33 3.50
N ASP A 89 11.52 -19.84 2.49
CA ASP A 89 12.98 -19.62 2.53
C ASP A 89 13.37 -18.23 3.07
N ASP A 90 12.43 -17.32 3.27
CA ASP A 90 12.69 -15.94 3.71
C ASP A 90 12.80 -15.82 5.26
N ALA A 91 12.77 -16.92 5.99
CA ALA A 91 12.59 -16.94 7.45
C ALA A 91 13.74 -16.32 8.26
N GLU A 92 14.97 -16.28 7.73
CA GLU A 92 16.14 -15.80 8.47
C GLU A 92 16.36 -14.29 8.36
N ALA A 93 16.05 -13.68 7.21
CA ALA A 93 16.26 -12.26 6.97
C ALA A 93 15.24 -11.35 7.68
N GLU A 94 14.12 -11.91 8.13
CA GLU A 94 12.94 -11.19 8.62
C GLU A 94 12.67 -11.34 10.12
N ALA A 95 13.51 -12.09 10.86
CA ALA A 95 13.28 -12.45 12.25
C ALA A 95 13.17 -11.27 13.25
N SER A 96 13.45 -10.04 12.81
CA SER A 96 13.47 -8.84 13.67
C SER A 96 12.27 -7.91 13.51
N ARG A 97 11.35 -8.18 12.57
CA ARG A 97 10.21 -7.30 12.26
C ARG A 97 8.87 -7.91 12.65
N ALA A 98 7.90 -7.05 13.00
CA ALA A 98 6.53 -7.50 13.20
C ALA A 98 5.98 -8.10 11.90
N ARG A 99 5.36 -9.28 12.00
CA ARG A 99 4.75 -9.99 10.87
C ARG A 99 3.26 -10.14 11.09
N PHE A 100 2.50 -9.84 10.05
CA PHE A 100 1.06 -10.04 10.02
C PHE A 100 0.73 -11.07 8.94
N ASP A 101 0.31 -12.25 9.36
CA ASP A 101 -0.04 -13.35 8.44
C ASP A 101 -1.43 -13.15 7.81
N ASP A 102 -2.17 -12.14 8.25
CA ASP A 102 -3.43 -11.72 7.67
C ASP A 102 -3.73 -10.24 7.90
N LEU A 103 -4.67 -9.71 7.12
CA LEU A 103 -5.12 -8.33 7.18
C LEU A 103 -5.98 -8.02 8.41
N ALA A 104 -6.61 -9.02 9.04
CA ALA A 104 -7.42 -8.79 10.23
C ALA A 104 -6.54 -8.42 11.41
N ALA A 105 -5.42 -9.14 11.60
CA ALA A 105 -4.42 -8.83 12.61
C ALA A 105 -3.80 -7.44 12.37
N LEU A 106 -3.44 -7.12 11.11
CA LEU A 106 -2.88 -5.82 10.75
C LEU A 106 -3.88 -4.67 11.03
N THR A 107 -5.13 -4.80 10.61
CA THR A 107 -6.14 -3.76 10.82
C THR A 107 -6.54 -3.60 12.28
N ALA A 108 -6.44 -4.66 13.08
CA ALA A 108 -6.64 -4.60 14.53
C ALA A 108 -5.49 -3.88 15.24
N ALA A 109 -4.25 -4.06 14.77
CA ALA A 109 -3.08 -3.38 15.32
C ALA A 109 -3.08 -1.87 14.99
N TYR A 110 -3.56 -1.48 13.81
CA TYR A 110 -3.52 -0.10 13.32
C TYR A 110 -4.90 0.41 12.86
N PRO A 111 -5.90 0.50 13.75
CA PRO A 111 -7.28 0.86 13.36
C PRO A 111 -7.45 2.32 12.95
N GLY A 112 -6.57 3.20 13.35
CA GLY A 112 -6.67 4.66 13.18
C GLY A 112 -5.42 5.34 12.62
N GLY A 113 -4.55 4.61 11.93
CA GLY A 113 -3.29 5.12 11.39
C GLY A 113 -2.06 4.48 12.03
N GLY A 114 -0.89 5.06 11.81
CA GLY A 114 0.37 4.60 12.41
C GLY A 114 0.52 5.03 13.87
N GLU A 115 1.63 4.63 14.47
CA GLU A 115 2.00 5.03 15.83
C GLU A 115 2.18 6.54 15.95
N ASP A 116 2.07 7.08 17.17
CA ASP A 116 2.26 8.50 17.51
C ASP A 116 1.40 9.49 16.69
N GLY A 117 0.26 9.04 16.13
CA GLY A 117 -0.61 9.89 15.31
C GLY A 117 -0.08 10.16 13.90
N GLY A 118 0.99 9.49 13.50
CA GLY A 118 1.50 9.49 12.13
C GLY A 118 0.61 8.69 11.18
N LYS A 119 0.91 8.77 9.87
CA LYS A 119 0.22 7.96 8.87
C LYS A 119 0.74 6.52 8.88
N LEU A 120 -0.16 5.58 8.62
CA LEU A 120 0.21 4.22 8.25
C LEU A 120 0.53 4.16 6.76
N ALA A 121 1.78 3.87 6.40
CA ALA A 121 2.16 3.65 5.01
C ALA A 121 1.95 2.18 4.62
N LEU A 122 1.18 1.94 3.57
CA LEU A 122 0.99 0.65 2.94
C LEU A 122 1.86 0.60 1.69
N VAL A 123 2.94 -0.17 1.75
CA VAL A 123 3.98 -0.18 0.71
C VAL A 123 3.86 -1.44 -0.14
N PHE A 124 3.75 -1.24 -1.45
CA PHE A 124 3.65 -2.31 -2.45
C PHE A 124 4.84 -2.22 -3.40
N GLY A 125 5.47 -3.35 -3.66
CA GLY A 125 6.58 -3.47 -4.61
C GLY A 125 6.12 -3.56 -6.06
N ASN A 126 7.09 -3.70 -6.96
CA ASN A 126 6.80 -3.82 -8.39
C ASN A 126 6.13 -5.17 -8.73
N GLU A 127 5.59 -5.24 -9.94
CA GLU A 127 4.76 -6.36 -10.39
C GLU A 127 5.53 -7.68 -10.58
N ALA A 128 6.84 -7.61 -10.78
CA ALA A 128 7.66 -8.79 -11.08
C ALA A 128 8.36 -9.35 -9.84
N ASP A 129 8.99 -8.46 -9.07
CA ASP A 129 9.95 -8.84 -8.04
C ASP A 129 9.44 -8.53 -6.63
N GLY A 130 8.35 -7.74 -6.51
CA GLY A 130 7.86 -7.25 -5.24
C GLY A 130 8.73 -6.12 -4.66
N LEU A 131 8.87 -6.06 -3.35
CA LEU A 131 9.77 -5.14 -2.66
C LEU A 131 11.19 -5.70 -2.66
N SER A 132 12.17 -4.86 -2.96
CA SER A 132 13.59 -5.18 -2.84
C SER A 132 14.01 -5.31 -1.37
N GLU A 133 15.14 -5.96 -1.08
CA GLU A 133 15.70 -6.06 0.28
C GLU A 133 15.89 -4.68 0.92
N ARG A 134 16.32 -3.69 0.14
CA ARG A 134 16.47 -2.32 0.62
C ARG A 134 15.13 -1.69 1.00
N GLU A 135 14.08 -1.89 0.23
CA GLU A 135 12.74 -1.39 0.52
C GLU A 135 12.13 -2.14 1.70
N LEU A 136 12.32 -3.46 1.77
CA LEU A 136 11.93 -4.26 2.93
C LEU A 136 12.62 -3.78 4.21
N ALA A 137 13.89 -3.37 4.13
CA ALA A 137 14.65 -2.84 5.27
C ALA A 137 14.06 -1.55 5.87
N LEU A 138 13.27 -0.81 5.11
CA LEU A 138 12.59 0.41 5.54
C LEU A 138 11.19 0.16 6.15
N CYS A 139 10.70 -1.08 6.10
CA CYS A 139 9.40 -1.42 6.67
C CYS A 139 9.55 -1.79 8.15
N ASP A 140 8.69 -1.23 8.99
CA ASP A 140 8.59 -1.58 10.42
C ASP A 140 7.90 -2.92 10.62
N ALA A 141 6.98 -3.25 9.71
CA ALA A 141 6.25 -4.51 9.71
C ALA A 141 6.03 -5.02 8.27
N LEU A 142 5.79 -6.32 8.16
CA LEU A 142 5.44 -6.96 6.90
C LEU A 142 4.06 -7.63 7.02
N CYS A 143 3.28 -7.58 5.95
CA CYS A 143 1.97 -8.22 5.89
C CYS A 143 1.86 -9.11 4.66
N SER A 144 1.37 -10.32 4.86
CA SER A 144 0.99 -11.25 3.80
C SER A 144 -0.54 -11.29 3.66
N ILE A 145 -1.00 -11.43 2.42
CA ILE A 145 -2.42 -11.68 2.13
C ILE A 145 -2.59 -13.19 1.95
N PRO A 146 -3.38 -13.86 2.81
CA PRO A 146 -3.61 -15.30 2.67
C PRO A 146 -4.21 -15.64 1.30
N MET A 147 -3.63 -16.64 0.64
CA MET A 147 -4.04 -17.10 -0.69
C MET A 147 -4.18 -18.62 -0.75
N GLY A 148 -4.93 -19.10 -1.76
CA GLY A 148 -4.94 -20.51 -2.12
C GLY A 148 -3.62 -20.94 -2.76
N ARG A 149 -3.48 -22.25 -2.98
CA ARG A 149 -2.23 -22.87 -3.47
C ARG A 149 -2.13 -22.94 -5.01
N LEU A 150 -3.09 -22.41 -5.74
CA LEU A 150 -3.13 -22.53 -7.21
C LEU A 150 -2.23 -21.53 -7.93
N ILE A 151 -1.91 -20.41 -7.28
CA ILE A 151 -1.02 -19.36 -7.79
C ILE A 151 -0.09 -18.89 -6.67
N GLU A 152 1.10 -18.44 -7.01
CA GLU A 152 2.12 -18.04 -6.04
C GLU A 152 1.96 -16.61 -5.52
N SER A 153 1.31 -15.72 -6.29
CA SER A 153 1.15 -14.31 -5.91
C SER A 153 -0.11 -13.69 -6.50
N LEU A 154 -0.60 -12.64 -5.87
CA LEU A 154 -1.60 -11.73 -6.43
C LEU A 154 -0.93 -10.68 -7.30
N SER A 155 -1.67 -10.17 -8.30
CA SER A 155 -1.21 -8.91 -8.90
C SER A 155 -1.20 -7.80 -7.84
N VAL A 156 -0.27 -6.87 -7.96
CA VAL A 156 -0.10 -5.78 -6.99
C VAL A 156 -1.37 -4.94 -6.81
N THR A 157 -2.12 -4.73 -7.87
CA THR A 157 -3.39 -3.98 -7.82
C THR A 157 -4.48 -4.73 -7.06
N HIS A 158 -4.58 -6.05 -7.19
CA HIS A 158 -5.49 -6.87 -6.39
C HIS A 158 -5.09 -6.89 -4.91
N ALA A 159 -3.81 -7.00 -4.61
CA ALA A 159 -3.30 -6.91 -3.24
C ALA A 159 -3.67 -5.58 -2.59
N ALA A 160 -3.48 -4.46 -3.31
CA ALA A 160 -3.84 -3.13 -2.82
C ALA A 160 -5.35 -2.98 -2.58
N VAL A 161 -6.20 -3.46 -3.50
CA VAL A 161 -7.67 -3.42 -3.34
C VAL A 161 -8.10 -4.21 -2.10
N ILE A 162 -7.57 -5.41 -1.90
CA ILE A 162 -7.92 -6.26 -0.75
C ILE A 162 -7.49 -5.57 0.55
N ALA A 163 -6.28 -5.03 0.62
CA ALA A 163 -5.78 -4.32 1.80
C ALA A 163 -6.64 -3.09 2.11
N LEU A 164 -6.86 -2.23 1.12
CA LEU A 164 -7.65 -1.00 1.28
C LEU A 164 -9.10 -1.28 1.69
N SER A 165 -9.75 -2.31 1.10
CA SER A 165 -11.08 -2.74 1.48
C SER A 165 -11.16 -3.12 2.96
N ARG A 166 -10.21 -3.90 3.46
CA ARG A 166 -10.17 -4.32 4.87
C ARG A 166 -9.99 -3.15 5.83
N PHE A 167 -9.11 -2.22 5.50
CA PHE A 167 -8.94 -1.01 6.32
C PHE A 167 -10.17 -0.10 6.29
N PHE A 168 -10.85 -0.01 5.14
CA PHE A 168 -12.09 0.74 5.03
C PHE A 168 -13.21 0.14 5.89
N GLU A 169 -13.43 -1.18 5.81
CA GLU A 169 -14.40 -1.93 6.62
C GLU A 169 -14.13 -1.77 8.13
N ALA A 170 -12.87 -1.94 8.56
CA ALA A 170 -12.50 -1.81 9.97
C ALA A 170 -12.76 -0.40 10.51
N ARG A 171 -12.54 0.64 9.71
CA ARG A 171 -12.85 2.02 10.07
C ARG A 171 -14.35 2.26 10.22
N GLU A 172 -15.16 1.80 9.27
CA GLU A 172 -16.61 1.97 9.31
C GLU A 172 -17.22 1.27 10.54
N ALA A 173 -16.78 0.05 10.84
CA ALA A 173 -17.18 -0.66 12.05
C ALA A 173 -16.83 0.11 13.33
N SER A 174 -15.65 0.72 13.40
CA SER A 174 -15.20 1.56 14.52
C SER A 174 -16.01 2.85 14.64
N ALA A 175 -16.39 3.47 13.50
CA ALA A 175 -17.21 4.68 13.48
C ALA A 175 -18.67 4.40 13.93
N GLU A 176 -19.23 3.27 13.53
CA GLU A 176 -20.58 2.83 13.99
C GLU A 176 -20.58 2.52 15.49
N ALA A 177 -19.54 1.86 16.01
CA ALA A 177 -19.41 1.62 17.45
C ALA A 177 -19.40 2.93 18.25
N ARG A 178 -18.67 3.95 17.79
CA ARG A 178 -18.64 5.28 18.45
C ARG A 178 -19.95 6.05 18.39
N ARG A 179 -20.82 5.80 17.40
CA ARG A 179 -22.13 6.47 17.29
C ARG A 179 -23.19 5.86 18.21
N ARG A 180 -22.96 4.65 18.75
CA ARG A 180 -23.88 3.93 19.64
C ARG A 180 -23.69 4.24 21.11
N PHE A 181 -22.65 4.96 21.47
CA PHE A 181 -22.34 5.47 22.82
C PHE A 181 -22.31 7.01 22.82
#